data_7ec3d4ec3339abf9210279e83d24e8b9
#
_entry.id   7ec3d4ec3339abf9210279e83d24e8b9
#
_cell.length_a   1.000
_cell.length_b   1.000
_cell.length_c   1.000
_cell.angle_alpha   90.00
_cell.angle_beta   90.00
_cell.angle_gamma   90.00
#
_symmetry.space_group_name_H-M   'P 1'
#
loop_
_entity.id
_entity.type
_entity.pdbx_description
1 polymer ?
#
loop_
_entity_poly.entity_id
_entity_poly.type
_entity_poly.pdbx_seq_one_letter_code
_entity_poly.pdbx_strand_id
1 'polypeptide(L)'
;MKKFNAFSKLTATAAVVATVGIMSSSAALAQKSKDTVRFGLYQPLKILDRIYNPHPETNLTAPAVYDNLMFYDAAERKYKPQLAISWKRLDATTIEFKLRKGVKYHDGSDFDADDVVYMVNFVTSPKTKFRFKGSRFGWIKSVEKIDRYTVRFKSKGRYAGMMSRLATALPIYPSNVHGALKTKSDFGRNPVGTGPYKVTKVDPNRGIFFEKNENYYAGSKPAGIVSKLIALPIPDKQTQIAQLMSGGLDIMYNVPKDQGENLAANPNLGISVTPTVSFVYVLFDSADRSGFGHFKKQKVRQAVLHAINRPALVKALVPKQLHGAPLQRAICHDWHVGCVSSVPPAKHNLAKAKKLLAEAGVPNGFDVEITTWGASRQIAEAVSGQLRKVGIKAKVDSLKIGGFVKKRAKGKVQMFVSLWDNGGAAPDVDVTAGFFFRKGSRNYMGDKELTAYYKTGGSIFDIKKREAIYQKAFDRVTTQAYMMPLVPLPVVLAHVKSVVVHGGHKNPEGFELNRLSWK
;
A
#
# COMPACT_ATOMS: atom_id res chain seq x y z
N MET A 1 -30.13 -54.09 -43.28
CA MET A 1 -28.71 -54.43 -43.00
C MET A 1 -27.91 -53.16 -42.96
N LYS A 2 -27.41 -52.79 -41.84
CA LYS A 2 -26.07 -52.30 -41.42
C LYS A 2 -26.19 -51.60 -40.07
N LYS A 3 -25.88 -52.34 -39.04
CA LYS A 3 -25.53 -51.81 -37.73
C LYS A 3 -24.12 -51.23 -37.81
N PHE A 4 -23.90 -50.00 -37.34
CA PHE A 4 -22.55 -49.51 -37.07
C PHE A 4 -22.48 -48.87 -35.70
N ASN A 5 -21.77 -49.48 -34.88
CA ASN A 5 -20.96 -49.20 -33.72
C ASN A 5 -20.99 -47.75 -33.15
N ALA A 6 -21.61 -47.63 -31.99
CA ALA A 6 -21.51 -46.53 -31.06
C ALA A 6 -20.69 -46.98 -29.82
N PHE A 7 -19.38 -47.21 -29.98
CA PHE A 7 -18.52 -47.61 -28.83
C PHE A 7 -17.07 -47.09 -28.90
N SER A 8 -16.80 -45.95 -29.48
CA SER A 8 -15.40 -45.47 -29.50
C SER A 8 -15.20 -43.99 -29.10
N LYS A 9 -16.22 -43.31 -28.55
CA LYS A 9 -16.07 -41.87 -28.17
C LYS A 9 -16.04 -41.56 -26.67
N LEU A 10 -16.21 -42.56 -25.78
CA LEU A 10 -16.19 -42.30 -24.32
C LEU A 10 -14.84 -42.50 -23.63
N THR A 11 -13.86 -43.12 -24.27
CA THR A 11 -12.55 -43.40 -23.65
C THR A 11 -11.51 -42.29 -23.88
N ALA A 12 -11.69 -41.44 -24.88
CA ALA A 12 -10.74 -40.36 -25.17
C ALA A 12 -10.86 -39.16 -24.23
N THR A 13 -12.07 -38.87 -23.70
CA THR A 13 -12.31 -37.68 -22.86
C THR A 13 -11.80 -37.86 -21.41
N ALA A 14 -11.84 -39.09 -20.89
CA ALA A 14 -11.34 -39.38 -19.54
C ALA A 14 -9.79 -39.34 -19.47
N ALA A 15 -9.11 -39.76 -20.54
CA ALA A 15 -7.63 -39.74 -20.61
C ALA A 15 -7.06 -38.32 -20.71
N VAL A 16 -7.77 -37.39 -21.39
CA VAL A 16 -7.29 -35.99 -21.52
C VAL A 16 -7.43 -35.20 -20.20
N VAL A 17 -8.47 -35.46 -19.40
CA VAL A 17 -8.64 -34.79 -18.10
C VAL A 17 -7.62 -35.33 -17.08
N ALA A 18 -7.31 -36.63 -17.12
CA ALA A 18 -6.30 -37.22 -16.23
C ALA A 18 -4.87 -36.75 -16.56
N THR A 19 -4.54 -36.59 -17.85
CA THR A 19 -3.21 -36.10 -18.27
C THR A 19 -2.96 -34.63 -17.99
N VAL A 20 -3.98 -33.76 -18.07
CA VAL A 20 -3.85 -32.34 -17.70
C VAL A 20 -3.65 -32.18 -16.18
N GLY A 21 -4.33 -32.99 -15.36
CA GLY A 21 -4.14 -32.96 -13.90
C GLY A 21 -2.75 -33.45 -13.47
N ILE A 22 -2.17 -34.42 -14.15
CA ILE A 22 -0.84 -34.98 -13.85
C ILE A 22 0.26 -34.04 -14.33
N MET A 23 0.08 -33.35 -15.46
CA MET A 23 1.07 -32.37 -15.94
C MET A 23 1.14 -31.11 -15.04
N SER A 24 0.01 -30.68 -14.45
CA SER A 24 -0.02 -29.52 -13.55
C SER A 24 0.71 -29.81 -12.23
N SER A 25 0.56 -31.03 -11.70
CA SER A 25 1.24 -31.45 -10.47
C SER A 25 2.76 -31.65 -10.69
N SER A 26 3.17 -32.15 -11.86
CA SER A 26 4.59 -32.33 -12.18
C SER A 26 5.31 -31.00 -12.39
N ALA A 27 4.69 -29.97 -13.00
CA ALA A 27 5.28 -28.65 -13.16
C ALA A 27 5.47 -27.92 -11.82
N ALA A 28 4.52 -28.01 -10.90
CA ALA A 28 4.64 -27.44 -9.56
C ALA A 28 5.71 -28.16 -8.71
N LEU A 29 5.78 -29.49 -8.81
CA LEU A 29 6.83 -30.30 -8.17
C LEU A 29 8.22 -29.99 -8.75
N ALA A 30 8.34 -29.78 -10.06
CA ALA A 30 9.61 -29.40 -10.71
C ALA A 30 10.11 -28.03 -10.26
N GLN A 31 9.21 -27.06 -9.96
CA GLN A 31 9.61 -25.76 -9.42
C GLN A 31 10.00 -25.84 -7.94
N LYS A 32 9.28 -26.61 -7.14
CA LYS A 32 9.67 -26.89 -5.75
C LYS A 32 11.06 -27.53 -5.68
N SER A 33 11.36 -28.51 -6.53
CA SER A 33 12.68 -29.16 -6.59
C SER A 33 13.80 -28.20 -7.01
N LYS A 34 13.48 -27.13 -7.77
CA LYS A 34 14.42 -26.06 -8.15
C LYS A 34 14.43 -24.90 -7.13
N ASP A 35 13.67 -25.00 -6.05
CA ASP A 35 13.52 -23.97 -5.03
C ASP A 35 13.25 -22.57 -5.61
N THR A 36 12.33 -22.51 -6.60
CA THR A 36 11.97 -21.30 -7.35
C THR A 36 10.50 -20.96 -7.19
N VAL A 37 10.16 -19.74 -6.76
CA VAL A 37 8.79 -19.25 -6.70
C VAL A 37 8.56 -18.18 -7.76
N ARG A 38 7.49 -18.36 -8.58
CA ARG A 38 7.06 -17.43 -9.62
C ARG A 38 5.80 -16.70 -9.20
N PHE A 39 5.78 -15.38 -9.30
CA PHE A 39 4.63 -14.56 -8.98
C PHE A 39 4.28 -13.57 -10.09
N GLY A 40 2.98 -13.37 -10.29
CA GLY A 40 2.46 -12.51 -11.35
C GLY A 40 2.45 -11.03 -10.94
N LEU A 41 2.98 -10.16 -11.81
CA LEU A 41 2.83 -8.71 -11.70
C LEU A 41 1.75 -8.24 -12.69
N TYR A 42 0.95 -7.27 -12.26
CA TYR A 42 -0.06 -6.65 -13.10
C TYR A 42 0.52 -5.70 -14.15
N GLN A 43 1.68 -5.09 -13.86
CA GLN A 43 2.37 -4.21 -14.80
C GLN A 43 3.81 -4.66 -14.99
N PRO A 44 4.34 -4.57 -16.24
CA PRO A 44 5.75 -4.80 -16.48
C PRO A 44 6.59 -3.72 -15.80
N LEU A 45 7.60 -4.13 -15.07
CA LEU A 45 8.58 -3.23 -14.48
C LEU A 45 9.77 -3.07 -15.43
N LYS A 46 9.90 -1.89 -16.05
CA LYS A 46 11.05 -1.56 -16.90
C LYS A 46 12.32 -1.33 -16.10
N ILE A 47 12.17 -0.90 -14.87
CA ILE A 47 13.24 -0.64 -13.90
C ILE A 47 12.77 -1.02 -12.51
N LEU A 48 13.66 -1.59 -11.70
CA LEU A 48 13.44 -1.82 -10.29
C LEU A 48 14.14 -0.71 -9.49
N ASP A 49 13.47 0.43 -9.37
CA ASP A 49 13.98 1.61 -8.70
C ASP A 49 12.86 2.29 -7.88
N ARG A 50 13.04 2.38 -6.57
CA ARG A 50 12.01 2.92 -5.67
C ARG A 50 11.90 4.45 -5.70
N ILE A 51 12.91 5.13 -6.22
CA ILE A 51 12.95 6.59 -6.34
C ILE A 51 12.19 7.03 -7.61
N TYR A 52 12.52 6.42 -8.75
CA TYR A 52 11.97 6.81 -10.05
C TYR A 52 10.71 6.05 -10.44
N ASN A 53 10.51 4.83 -9.94
CA ASN A 53 9.37 3.98 -10.27
C ASN A 53 8.56 3.59 -9.01
N PRO A 54 7.77 4.52 -8.42
CA PRO A 54 7.01 4.26 -7.20
C PRO A 54 5.66 3.57 -7.45
N HIS A 55 5.66 2.50 -8.23
CA HIS A 55 4.48 1.65 -8.47
C HIS A 55 4.27 0.63 -7.33
N PRO A 56 3.04 0.11 -7.13
CA PRO A 56 2.76 -0.94 -6.15
C PRO A 56 3.66 -2.17 -6.33
N GLU A 57 3.91 -2.60 -7.57
CA GLU A 57 4.79 -3.73 -7.88
C GLU A 57 6.24 -3.47 -7.47
N THR A 58 6.72 -2.24 -7.58
CA THR A 58 8.06 -1.87 -7.08
C THR A 58 8.08 -1.84 -5.55
N ASN A 59 6.99 -1.40 -4.92
CA ASN A 59 6.88 -1.44 -3.46
C ASN A 59 6.92 -2.88 -2.94
N LEU A 60 6.35 -3.84 -3.68
CA LEU A 60 6.42 -5.26 -3.35
C LEU A 60 7.84 -5.84 -3.54
N THR A 61 8.50 -5.49 -4.65
CA THR A 61 9.75 -6.16 -5.06
C THR A 61 11.02 -5.49 -4.51
N ALA A 62 11.03 -4.17 -4.41
CA ALA A 62 12.22 -3.41 -3.99
C ALA A 62 12.70 -3.73 -2.55
N PRO A 63 11.83 -4.02 -1.56
CA PRO A 63 12.28 -4.42 -0.23
C PRO A 63 13.09 -5.72 -0.19
N ALA A 64 12.94 -6.59 -1.20
CA ALA A 64 13.77 -7.79 -1.32
C ALA A 64 15.21 -7.47 -1.76
N VAL A 65 15.43 -6.33 -2.43
CA VAL A 65 16.73 -5.94 -3.01
C VAL A 65 17.45 -4.88 -2.20
N TYR A 66 16.69 -3.94 -1.61
CA TYR A 66 17.25 -2.77 -0.95
C TYR A 66 16.94 -2.73 0.53
N ASP A 67 17.88 -2.25 1.32
CA ASP A 67 17.67 -1.91 2.71
C ASP A 67 17.62 -0.40 2.93
N ASN A 68 16.94 -0.04 4.01
CA ASN A 68 16.93 1.30 4.58
C ASN A 68 17.80 1.33 5.86
N LEU A 69 17.97 2.49 6.47
CA LEU A 69 18.72 2.60 7.72
C LEU A 69 18.09 1.80 8.85
N MET A 70 16.75 1.72 8.87
CA MET A 70 15.98 1.02 9.88
C MET A 70 14.96 0.09 9.22
N PHE A 71 14.51 -0.90 9.95
CA PHE A 71 13.38 -1.77 9.62
C PHE A 71 12.19 -1.43 10.52
N TYR A 72 10.99 -1.35 9.95
CA TYR A 72 9.77 -1.22 10.74
C TYR A 72 9.13 -2.60 10.91
N ASP A 73 9.11 -3.08 12.15
CA ASP A 73 8.38 -4.29 12.51
C ASP A 73 6.91 -3.94 12.79
N ALA A 74 6.05 -4.31 11.87
CA ALA A 74 4.62 -4.00 11.97
C ALA A 74 3.90 -4.85 13.05
N ALA A 75 4.43 -6.02 13.40
CA ALA A 75 3.87 -6.87 14.47
C ALA A 75 4.15 -6.27 15.85
N GLU A 76 5.37 -5.80 16.07
CA GLU A 76 5.76 -5.15 17.31
C GLU A 76 5.49 -3.64 17.34
N ARG A 77 5.16 -3.03 16.18
CA ARG A 77 4.96 -1.58 16.00
C ARG A 77 6.19 -0.76 16.38
N LYS A 78 7.38 -1.28 16.05
CA LYS A 78 8.66 -0.69 16.44
C LYS A 78 9.60 -0.52 15.25
N TYR A 79 10.43 0.51 15.32
CA TYR A 79 11.59 0.64 14.44
C TYR A 79 12.74 -0.19 15.03
N LYS A 80 13.33 -1.04 14.19
CA LYS A 80 14.43 -1.95 14.56
C LYS A 80 15.69 -1.63 13.76
N PRO A 81 16.87 -1.99 14.26
CA PRO A 81 18.13 -1.85 13.56
C PRO A 81 18.13 -2.57 12.20
N GLN A 82 18.69 -1.93 11.15
CA GLN A 82 18.92 -2.53 9.84
C GLN A 82 20.33 -2.16 9.35
N LEU A 83 20.49 -1.24 8.37
CA LEU A 83 21.81 -0.69 8.01
C LEU A 83 22.39 0.17 9.13
N ALA A 84 21.56 0.82 9.94
CA ALA A 84 21.97 1.41 11.20
C ALA A 84 21.73 0.43 12.36
N ILE A 85 22.71 0.31 13.26
CA ILE A 85 22.63 -0.55 14.44
C ILE A 85 22.03 0.18 15.66
N SER A 86 22.13 1.50 15.69
CA SER A 86 21.54 2.35 16.73
C SER A 86 21.39 3.78 16.25
N TRP A 87 20.59 4.56 16.95
CA TRP A 87 20.42 5.99 16.71
C TRP A 87 20.17 6.75 18.01
N LYS A 88 20.59 8.00 18.02
CA LYS A 88 20.42 8.90 19.16
C LYS A 88 19.97 10.27 18.65
N ARG A 89 18.90 10.78 19.23
CA ARG A 89 18.50 12.16 19.01
C ARG A 89 19.41 13.08 19.83
N LEU A 90 20.07 14.01 19.16
CA LEU A 90 20.95 14.96 19.79
C LEU A 90 20.20 16.23 20.24
N ASP A 91 19.26 16.68 19.40
CA ASP A 91 18.37 17.81 19.67
C ASP A 91 17.04 17.68 18.93
N ALA A 92 16.24 18.75 18.88
CA ALA A 92 14.92 18.76 18.26
C ALA A 92 14.92 18.51 16.74
N THR A 93 16.05 18.70 16.07
CA THR A 93 16.20 18.64 14.61
C THR A 93 17.30 17.69 14.15
N THR A 94 18.11 17.19 15.07
CA THR A 94 19.32 16.41 14.79
C THR A 94 19.22 15.00 15.35
N ILE A 95 19.47 14.01 14.49
CA ILE A 95 19.57 12.59 14.86
C ILE A 95 20.86 12.00 14.30
N GLU A 96 21.59 11.26 15.13
CA GLU A 96 22.79 10.55 14.76
C GLU A 96 22.52 9.05 14.64
N PHE A 97 23.08 8.42 13.62
CA PHE A 97 23.00 6.99 13.36
C PHE A 97 24.39 6.37 13.39
N LYS A 98 24.54 5.26 14.09
CA LYS A 98 25.69 4.35 13.98
C LYS A 98 25.37 3.28 12.96
N LEU A 99 26.20 3.16 11.94
CA LEU A 99 26.01 2.25 10.82
C LEU A 99 26.61 0.87 11.12
N ARG A 100 26.05 -0.15 10.49
CA ARG A 100 26.54 -1.53 10.57
C ARG A 100 27.83 -1.67 9.78
N LYS A 101 28.86 -2.24 10.41
CA LYS A 101 30.14 -2.58 9.77
C LYS A 101 30.03 -3.91 9.01
N GLY A 102 30.83 -4.10 7.97
CA GLY A 102 30.96 -5.35 7.23
C GLY A 102 29.78 -5.70 6.33
N VAL A 103 28.83 -4.79 6.11
CA VAL A 103 27.76 -4.99 5.12
C VAL A 103 28.34 -4.85 3.72
N LYS A 104 28.01 -5.82 2.85
CA LYS A 104 28.38 -5.82 1.44
C LYS A 104 27.15 -5.58 0.57
N TYR A 105 27.32 -4.80 -0.48
CA TYR A 105 26.37 -4.76 -1.58
C TYR A 105 26.42 -6.06 -2.40
N HIS A 106 25.44 -6.26 -3.26
CA HIS A 106 25.32 -7.47 -4.10
C HIS A 106 26.49 -7.63 -5.08
N ASP A 107 27.20 -6.55 -5.41
CA ASP A 107 28.40 -6.54 -6.25
C ASP A 107 29.70 -6.75 -5.46
N GLY A 108 29.60 -6.91 -4.14
CA GLY A 108 30.73 -7.12 -3.24
C GLY A 108 31.35 -5.84 -2.66
N SER A 109 30.95 -4.65 -3.13
CA SER A 109 31.43 -3.38 -2.59
C SER A 109 30.97 -3.16 -1.14
N ASP A 110 31.72 -2.37 -0.37
CA ASP A 110 31.42 -2.06 1.02
C ASP A 110 30.31 -1.01 1.13
N PHE A 111 29.45 -1.17 2.14
CA PHE A 111 28.52 -0.15 2.58
C PHE A 111 29.16 0.68 3.70
N ASP A 112 29.07 2.00 3.59
CA ASP A 112 29.48 2.92 4.67
C ASP A 112 28.72 4.27 4.63
N ALA A 113 29.23 5.26 5.36
CA ALA A 113 28.61 6.57 5.51
C ALA A 113 28.57 7.38 4.19
N ASP A 114 29.50 7.13 3.27
CA ASP A 114 29.52 7.85 1.98
C ASP A 114 28.29 7.52 1.14
N ASP A 115 27.78 6.28 1.19
CA ASP A 115 26.56 5.88 0.49
C ASP A 115 25.33 6.60 1.05
N VAL A 116 25.26 6.71 2.39
CA VAL A 116 24.14 7.41 3.05
C VAL A 116 24.16 8.90 2.69
N VAL A 117 25.32 9.53 2.78
CA VAL A 117 25.50 10.96 2.43
C VAL A 117 25.19 11.18 0.96
N TYR A 118 25.70 10.32 0.08
CA TYR A 118 25.40 10.36 -1.34
C TYR A 118 23.90 10.29 -1.61
N MET A 119 23.20 9.30 -1.06
CA MET A 119 21.76 9.10 -1.30
C MET A 119 20.93 10.27 -0.78
N VAL A 120 21.24 10.79 0.39
CA VAL A 120 20.53 11.97 0.93
C VAL A 120 20.76 13.20 0.04
N ASN A 121 22.00 13.47 -0.37
CA ASN A 121 22.31 14.57 -1.26
C ASN A 121 21.61 14.41 -2.62
N PHE A 122 21.57 13.20 -3.15
CA PHE A 122 20.86 12.88 -4.39
C PHE A 122 19.36 13.17 -4.30
N VAL A 123 18.66 12.64 -3.27
CA VAL A 123 17.19 12.80 -3.16
C VAL A 123 16.78 14.22 -2.75
N THR A 124 17.65 14.99 -2.13
CA THR A 124 17.37 16.38 -1.73
C THR A 124 17.79 17.42 -2.79
N SER A 125 18.72 17.08 -3.69
CA SER A 125 19.26 17.97 -4.71
C SER A 125 18.17 18.64 -5.56
N PRO A 126 18.14 19.96 -5.76
CA PRO A 126 17.18 20.64 -6.63
C PRO A 126 17.18 20.09 -8.08
N LYS A 127 18.31 19.58 -8.53
CA LYS A 127 18.50 19.04 -9.89
C LYS A 127 17.80 17.69 -10.06
N THR A 128 17.62 16.90 -8.99
CA THR A 128 16.95 15.60 -9.04
C THR A 128 15.43 15.77 -9.03
N LYS A 129 14.76 15.27 -10.08
CA LYS A 129 13.30 15.37 -10.23
C LYS A 129 12.66 13.98 -10.20
N PHE A 130 11.75 13.74 -9.27
CA PHE A 130 10.90 12.55 -9.19
C PHE A 130 9.60 12.83 -8.41
N ARG A 131 8.60 11.95 -8.61
CA ARG A 131 7.20 12.23 -8.26
C ARG A 131 6.94 12.58 -6.79
N PHE A 132 7.56 11.91 -5.84
CA PHE A 132 7.25 12.05 -4.41
C PHE A 132 8.35 12.74 -3.61
N LYS A 133 9.27 13.42 -4.26
CA LYS A 133 10.43 14.10 -3.63
C LYS A 133 10.04 14.93 -2.41
N GLY A 134 9.16 15.91 -2.59
CA GLY A 134 8.77 16.83 -1.52
C GLY A 134 8.09 16.16 -0.34
N SER A 135 7.23 15.16 -0.59
CA SER A 135 6.51 14.46 0.46
C SER A 135 7.36 13.42 1.21
N ARG A 136 8.35 12.81 0.55
CA ARG A 136 9.23 11.80 1.16
C ARG A 136 10.45 12.42 1.84
N PHE A 137 11.08 13.42 1.22
CA PHE A 137 12.41 13.94 1.61
C PHE A 137 12.44 15.45 1.88
N GLY A 138 11.34 16.17 1.67
CA GLY A 138 11.26 17.62 1.85
C GLY A 138 11.54 18.11 3.27
N TRP A 139 11.51 17.23 4.26
CA TRP A 139 11.82 17.51 5.67
C TRP A 139 13.34 17.55 5.94
N ILE A 140 14.16 16.91 5.12
CA ILE A 140 15.62 16.84 5.31
C ILE A 140 16.24 18.20 4.98
N LYS A 141 17.06 18.71 5.89
CA LYS A 141 17.91 19.89 5.68
C LYS A 141 19.27 19.46 5.14
N SER A 142 19.93 18.54 5.81
CA SER A 142 21.27 18.05 5.45
C SER A 142 21.55 16.70 6.10
N VAL A 143 22.61 16.05 5.64
CA VAL A 143 23.27 14.92 6.30
C VAL A 143 24.76 15.23 6.35
N GLU A 144 25.42 14.77 7.40
CA GLU A 144 26.84 14.95 7.65
C GLU A 144 27.48 13.60 7.95
N LYS A 145 28.62 13.27 7.33
CA LYS A 145 29.47 12.15 7.70
C LYS A 145 30.32 12.59 8.90
N ILE A 146 30.21 11.90 10.02
CA ILE A 146 31.01 12.12 11.22
C ILE A 146 32.27 11.28 11.18
N ASP A 147 32.10 9.99 10.85
CA ASP A 147 33.17 9.03 10.58
C ASP A 147 32.67 8.00 9.54
N ARG A 148 33.49 7.00 9.21
CA ARG A 148 33.16 5.96 8.23
C ARG A 148 31.83 5.25 8.51
N TYR A 149 31.41 5.15 9.78
CA TYR A 149 30.21 4.41 10.18
C TYR A 149 29.28 5.24 11.08
N THR A 150 29.37 6.58 10.99
CA THR A 150 28.51 7.49 11.73
C THR A 150 28.02 8.61 10.82
N VAL A 151 26.71 8.79 10.76
CA VAL A 151 26.08 9.88 10.02
C VAL A 151 25.11 10.66 10.90
N ARG A 152 25.00 11.96 10.64
CA ARG A 152 24.12 12.84 11.36
C ARG A 152 23.16 13.53 10.41
N PHE A 153 21.87 13.31 10.62
CA PHE A 153 20.79 13.95 9.85
C PHE A 153 20.32 15.21 10.57
N LYS A 154 20.11 16.29 9.81
CA LYS A 154 19.44 17.50 10.25
C LYS A 154 18.13 17.67 9.50
N SER A 155 17.03 17.92 10.21
CA SER A 155 15.73 18.26 9.63
C SER A 155 15.54 19.77 9.55
N LYS A 156 14.67 20.24 8.65
CA LYS A 156 14.33 21.68 8.51
C LYS A 156 13.57 22.24 9.71
N GLY A 157 13.01 21.39 10.53
CA GLY A 157 12.27 21.70 11.74
C GLY A 157 11.97 20.43 12.51
N ARG A 158 11.29 20.53 13.65
CA ARG A 158 10.85 19.36 14.41
C ARG A 158 9.93 18.50 13.53
N TYR A 159 10.31 17.25 13.30
CA TYR A 159 9.54 16.33 12.47
C TYR A 159 9.59 14.89 13.02
N ALA A 160 8.54 14.47 13.70
CA ALA A 160 8.46 13.15 14.32
C ALA A 160 8.35 12.00 13.29
N GLY A 161 7.77 12.26 12.11
CA GLY A 161 7.65 11.31 11.02
C GLY A 161 8.96 10.90 10.34
N MET A 162 10.12 11.49 10.74
CA MET A 162 11.42 11.16 10.14
C MET A 162 11.78 9.68 10.25
N MET A 163 11.48 9.05 11.39
CA MET A 163 11.78 7.63 11.62
C MET A 163 11.06 6.74 10.62
N SER A 164 9.78 7.00 10.41
CA SER A 164 8.97 6.30 9.40
C SER A 164 9.55 6.47 8.00
N ARG A 165 9.97 7.69 7.63
CA ARG A 165 10.56 7.96 6.31
C ARG A 165 11.92 7.30 6.11
N LEU A 166 12.76 7.28 7.13
CA LEU A 166 14.07 6.62 7.09
C LEU A 166 13.96 5.08 7.10
N ALA A 167 12.88 4.54 7.66
CA ALA A 167 12.61 3.10 7.66
C ALA A 167 11.95 2.60 6.36
N THR A 168 11.28 3.48 5.57
CA THR A 168 10.45 3.00 4.46
C THR A 168 10.69 3.68 3.12
N ALA A 169 11.28 4.87 3.09
CA ALA A 169 11.33 5.68 1.87
C ALA A 169 12.73 5.94 1.30
N LEU A 170 13.79 5.72 2.08
CA LEU A 170 15.17 6.01 1.71
C LEU A 170 15.98 4.72 1.57
N PRO A 171 15.87 3.98 0.43
CA PRO A 171 16.79 2.89 0.15
C PRO A 171 18.21 3.44 -0.02
N ILE A 172 19.22 2.74 0.48
CA ILE A 172 20.60 3.16 0.32
C ILE A 172 21.20 2.42 -0.87
N TYR A 173 21.57 3.17 -1.92
CA TYR A 173 22.22 2.67 -3.11
C TYR A 173 23.73 2.87 -3.02
N PRO A 174 24.55 2.01 -3.63
CA PRO A 174 26.00 2.17 -3.66
C PRO A 174 26.40 3.45 -4.42
N SER A 175 27.13 4.33 -3.75
CA SER A 175 27.53 5.64 -4.27
C SER A 175 28.42 5.54 -5.50
N ASN A 176 29.32 4.55 -5.53
CA ASN A 176 30.22 4.25 -6.64
C ASN A 176 29.47 3.79 -7.90
N VAL A 177 28.44 2.94 -7.77
CA VAL A 177 27.66 2.41 -8.90
C VAL A 177 26.62 3.42 -9.36
N HIS A 178 25.70 3.82 -8.46
CA HIS A 178 24.64 4.77 -8.81
C HIS A 178 25.22 6.15 -9.17
N GLY A 179 26.28 6.57 -8.47
CA GLY A 179 26.95 7.85 -8.70
C GLY A 179 27.64 7.95 -10.07
N ALA A 180 28.19 6.86 -10.59
CA ALA A 180 28.85 6.81 -11.90
C ALA A 180 27.89 6.92 -13.10
N LEU A 181 26.59 6.60 -12.92
CA LEU A 181 25.62 6.60 -14.02
C LEU A 181 25.34 8.02 -14.53
N LYS A 182 25.34 8.22 -15.84
CA LYS A 182 24.89 9.46 -16.50
C LYS A 182 23.39 9.68 -16.25
N THR A 183 22.58 8.68 -16.50
CA THR A 183 21.13 8.66 -16.26
C THR A 183 20.83 7.84 -15.01
N LYS A 184 20.51 8.51 -13.91
CA LYS A 184 20.33 7.84 -12.60
C LYS A 184 19.21 6.79 -12.57
N SER A 185 18.15 6.97 -13.37
CA SER A 185 17.07 5.97 -13.49
C SER A 185 17.52 4.65 -14.15
N ASP A 186 18.65 4.62 -14.87
CA ASP A 186 19.17 3.39 -15.47
C ASP A 186 19.68 2.40 -14.42
N PHE A 187 19.96 2.87 -13.19
CA PHE A 187 20.28 2.02 -12.06
C PHE A 187 19.28 0.88 -11.85
N GLY A 188 17.98 1.16 -12.03
CA GLY A 188 16.94 0.16 -11.89
C GLY A 188 16.92 -0.94 -12.97
N ARG A 189 17.75 -0.86 -14.02
CA ARG A 189 17.93 -1.93 -15.00
C ARG A 189 18.89 -3.02 -14.51
N ASN A 190 19.91 -2.62 -13.74
CA ASN A 190 20.88 -3.49 -13.10
C ASN A 190 21.00 -3.08 -11.61
N PRO A 191 19.98 -3.35 -10.82
CA PRO A 191 19.90 -2.85 -9.45
C PRO A 191 20.87 -3.58 -8.54
N VAL A 192 21.64 -2.83 -7.77
CA VAL A 192 22.56 -3.30 -6.75
C VAL A 192 22.10 -2.80 -5.39
N GLY A 193 21.87 -3.71 -4.46
CA GLY A 193 21.41 -3.41 -3.11
C GLY A 193 22.13 -4.22 -2.05
N THR A 194 21.67 -4.11 -0.81
CA THR A 194 22.17 -4.88 0.33
C THR A 194 21.17 -5.93 0.81
N GLY A 195 20.03 -6.05 0.13
CA GLY A 195 18.87 -6.85 0.56
C GLY A 195 19.05 -8.36 0.49
N PRO A 196 18.03 -9.11 0.94
CA PRO A 196 18.06 -10.58 1.00
C PRO A 196 18.05 -11.28 -0.36
N TYR A 197 17.78 -10.58 -1.45
CA TYR A 197 17.85 -11.09 -2.82
C TYR A 197 18.63 -10.16 -3.73
N LYS A 198 19.46 -10.76 -4.61
CA LYS A 198 20.13 -10.09 -5.72
C LYS A 198 19.25 -10.18 -6.97
N VAL A 199 19.21 -9.12 -7.77
CA VAL A 199 18.60 -9.16 -9.10
C VAL A 199 19.65 -9.61 -10.11
N THR A 200 19.37 -10.69 -10.81
CA THR A 200 20.25 -11.20 -11.88
C THR A 200 19.84 -10.67 -13.26
N LYS A 201 18.57 -10.30 -13.44
CA LYS A 201 18.07 -9.74 -14.69
C LYS A 201 16.79 -8.92 -14.46
N VAL A 202 16.70 -7.76 -15.10
CA VAL A 202 15.46 -7.00 -15.32
C VAL A 202 15.13 -7.01 -16.80
N ASP A 203 14.08 -7.72 -17.17
CA ASP A 203 13.60 -7.84 -18.55
C ASP A 203 12.11 -7.44 -18.59
N PRO A 204 11.75 -6.33 -19.19
CA PRO A 204 10.37 -5.82 -19.19
C PRO A 204 9.34 -6.80 -19.77
N ASN A 205 9.77 -7.72 -20.64
CA ASN A 205 8.91 -8.69 -21.32
C ASN A 205 8.90 -10.07 -20.63
N ARG A 206 10.03 -10.46 -20.03
CA ARG A 206 10.23 -11.79 -19.43
C ARG A 206 10.14 -11.77 -17.91
N GLY A 207 10.33 -10.61 -17.28
CA GLY A 207 10.23 -10.44 -15.84
C GLY A 207 11.51 -10.04 -15.13
N ILE A 208 11.44 -10.05 -13.81
CA ILE A 208 12.59 -9.78 -12.94
C ILE A 208 12.98 -11.08 -12.26
N PHE A 209 14.27 -11.40 -12.36
CA PHE A 209 14.85 -12.62 -11.84
C PHE A 209 15.69 -12.30 -10.62
N PHE A 210 15.41 -13.02 -9.51
CA PHE A 210 16.09 -12.82 -8.25
C PHE A 210 16.76 -14.12 -7.80
N GLU A 211 17.92 -13.99 -7.19
CA GLU A 211 18.62 -15.08 -6.49
C GLU A 211 18.85 -14.68 -5.04
N LYS A 212 18.74 -15.63 -4.14
CA LYS A 212 18.99 -15.44 -2.72
C LYS A 212 20.39 -14.87 -2.50
N ASN A 213 20.50 -13.87 -1.62
CA ASN A 213 21.78 -13.35 -1.17
C ASN A 213 22.26 -14.21 0.01
N GLU A 214 23.12 -15.18 -0.26
CA GLU A 214 23.66 -16.09 0.76
C GLU A 214 24.52 -15.34 1.81
N ASN A 215 25.05 -14.17 1.44
CA ASN A 215 25.85 -13.32 2.32
C ASN A 215 25.02 -12.20 2.94
N TYR A 216 23.68 -12.37 3.05
CA TYR A 216 22.85 -11.36 3.67
C TYR A 216 23.19 -11.23 5.16
N TYR A 217 23.50 -10.01 5.58
CA TYR A 217 23.91 -9.74 6.96
C TYR A 217 22.75 -9.95 7.96
N ALA A 218 23.07 -10.26 9.22
CA ALA A 218 22.09 -10.44 10.28
C ALA A 218 21.48 -9.08 10.73
N GLY A 219 20.47 -8.61 10.01
CA GLY A 219 19.66 -7.45 10.34
C GLY A 219 18.32 -7.84 10.96
N SER A 220 17.44 -6.86 11.16
CA SER A 220 16.08 -7.13 11.66
C SER A 220 15.12 -7.60 10.56
N LYS A 221 15.39 -7.28 9.30
CA LYS A 221 14.67 -7.87 8.17
C LYS A 221 15.14 -9.31 7.97
N PRO A 222 14.21 -10.29 7.89
CA PRO A 222 14.58 -11.69 7.66
C PRO A 222 15.30 -11.90 6.33
N ALA A 223 16.25 -12.85 6.32
CA ALA A 223 16.89 -13.33 5.10
C ALA A 223 15.89 -14.00 4.15
N GLY A 224 16.28 -14.18 2.89
CA GLY A 224 15.53 -14.95 1.90
C GLY A 224 15.49 -16.43 2.27
N ILE A 225 14.34 -17.09 2.07
CA ILE A 225 14.17 -18.52 2.33
C ILE A 225 14.38 -19.30 1.02
N VAL A 226 13.56 -19.05 0.00
CA VAL A 226 13.68 -19.75 -1.30
C VAL A 226 14.90 -19.25 -2.08
N SER A 227 15.52 -20.13 -2.88
CA SER A 227 16.73 -19.81 -3.62
C SER A 227 16.50 -18.81 -4.74
N LYS A 228 15.34 -18.87 -5.42
CA LYS A 228 15.03 -18.02 -6.58
C LYS A 228 13.61 -17.49 -6.54
N LEU A 229 13.44 -16.25 -7.00
CA LEU A 229 12.14 -15.63 -7.24
C LEU A 229 12.09 -15.12 -8.68
N ILE A 230 10.94 -15.26 -9.33
CA ILE A 230 10.69 -14.73 -10.67
C ILE A 230 9.38 -13.92 -10.64
N ALA A 231 9.49 -12.62 -10.91
CA ALA A 231 8.34 -11.74 -11.05
C ALA A 231 7.94 -11.65 -12.53
N LEU A 232 6.82 -12.26 -12.91
CA LEU A 232 6.37 -12.36 -14.30
C LEU A 232 5.42 -11.22 -14.65
N PRO A 233 5.64 -10.45 -15.74
CA PRO A 233 4.77 -9.38 -16.17
C PRO A 233 3.56 -9.94 -16.94
N ILE A 234 2.48 -10.24 -16.24
CA ILE A 234 1.25 -10.78 -16.82
C ILE A 234 0.10 -9.82 -16.51
N PRO A 235 -0.14 -8.79 -17.35
CA PRO A 235 -1.16 -7.77 -17.09
C PRO A 235 -2.59 -8.30 -17.05
N ASP A 236 -2.88 -9.33 -17.85
CA ASP A 236 -4.21 -9.91 -17.94
C ASP A 236 -4.46 -10.90 -16.81
N LYS A 237 -5.53 -10.68 -16.05
CA LYS A 237 -5.88 -11.50 -14.89
C LYS A 237 -6.33 -12.91 -15.26
N GLN A 238 -6.99 -13.10 -16.40
CA GLN A 238 -7.42 -14.43 -16.84
C GLN A 238 -6.22 -15.27 -17.24
N THR A 239 -5.23 -14.65 -17.90
CA THR A 239 -3.94 -15.27 -18.20
C THR A 239 -3.19 -15.67 -16.92
N GLN A 240 -3.19 -14.82 -15.86
CA GLN A 240 -2.61 -15.20 -14.57
C GLN A 240 -3.33 -16.43 -13.97
N ILE A 241 -4.67 -16.47 -14.02
CA ILE A 241 -5.45 -17.60 -13.53
C ILE A 241 -5.10 -18.87 -14.33
N ALA A 242 -5.07 -18.80 -15.66
CA ALA A 242 -4.72 -19.93 -16.50
C ALA A 242 -3.32 -20.46 -16.19
N GLN A 243 -2.33 -19.58 -16.00
CA GLN A 243 -0.98 -19.97 -15.63
C GLN A 243 -0.88 -20.51 -14.21
N LEU A 244 -1.66 -20.01 -13.26
CA LEU A 244 -1.73 -20.58 -11.91
C LEU A 244 -2.30 -22.00 -11.94
N MET A 245 -3.34 -22.23 -12.76
CA MET A 245 -3.97 -23.54 -12.93
C MET A 245 -3.08 -24.55 -13.66
N SER A 246 -2.29 -24.10 -14.64
CA SER A 246 -1.36 -24.95 -15.41
C SER A 246 0.00 -25.13 -14.80
N GLY A 247 0.29 -24.49 -13.65
CA GLY A 247 1.59 -24.53 -12.98
C GLY A 247 2.65 -23.63 -13.63
N GLY A 248 2.27 -22.69 -14.48
CA GLY A 248 3.15 -21.64 -15.02
C GLY A 248 3.42 -20.50 -14.01
N LEU A 249 2.56 -20.36 -13.00
CA LEU A 249 2.63 -19.38 -11.94
C LEU A 249 2.40 -20.06 -10.58
N ASP A 250 3.08 -19.60 -9.53
CA ASP A 250 2.93 -20.14 -8.17
C ASP A 250 2.10 -19.21 -7.28
N ILE A 251 2.14 -17.89 -7.53
CA ILE A 251 1.38 -16.88 -6.79
C ILE A 251 0.79 -15.85 -7.75
N MET A 252 -0.51 -15.65 -7.67
CA MET A 252 -1.22 -14.54 -8.29
C MET A 252 -1.45 -13.45 -7.24
N TYR A 253 -0.98 -12.24 -7.50
CA TYR A 253 -1.09 -11.09 -6.62
C TYR A 253 -2.30 -10.22 -6.95
N ASN A 254 -2.95 -9.71 -5.91
CA ASN A 254 -4.08 -8.78 -6.00
C ASN A 254 -5.26 -9.35 -6.81
N VAL A 255 -5.73 -10.53 -6.39
CA VAL A 255 -6.85 -11.25 -7.02
C VAL A 255 -8.16 -10.53 -6.71
N PRO A 256 -9.03 -10.28 -7.70
CA PRO A 256 -10.39 -9.81 -7.46
C PRO A 256 -11.17 -10.77 -6.54
N LYS A 257 -12.04 -10.22 -5.67
CA LYS A 257 -12.79 -11.00 -4.67
C LYS A 257 -13.47 -12.23 -5.27
N ASP A 258 -14.29 -12.03 -6.32
CA ASP A 258 -15.08 -13.11 -6.93
C ASP A 258 -14.20 -14.19 -7.57
N GLN A 259 -13.10 -13.80 -8.19
CA GLN A 259 -12.11 -14.73 -8.73
C GLN A 259 -11.39 -15.49 -7.61
N GLY A 260 -11.05 -14.83 -6.51
CA GLY A 260 -10.47 -15.47 -5.33
C GLY A 260 -11.41 -16.52 -4.70
N GLU A 261 -12.69 -16.20 -4.61
CA GLU A 261 -13.72 -17.12 -4.10
C GLU A 261 -13.87 -18.36 -5.02
N ASN A 262 -13.86 -18.17 -6.35
CA ASN A 262 -13.90 -19.26 -7.32
C ASN A 262 -12.64 -20.14 -7.26
N LEU A 263 -11.46 -19.52 -7.17
CA LEU A 263 -10.19 -20.25 -7.07
C LEU A 263 -10.07 -21.04 -5.75
N ALA A 264 -10.70 -20.56 -4.67
CA ALA A 264 -10.72 -21.25 -3.39
C ALA A 264 -11.40 -22.65 -3.45
N ALA A 265 -12.26 -22.90 -4.44
CA ALA A 265 -12.88 -24.21 -4.66
C ALA A 265 -11.89 -25.26 -5.21
N ASN A 266 -10.75 -24.84 -5.77
CA ASN A 266 -9.74 -25.75 -6.28
C ASN A 266 -8.92 -26.35 -5.12
N PRO A 267 -8.87 -27.70 -4.97
CA PRO A 267 -8.17 -28.34 -3.86
C PRO A 267 -6.65 -28.11 -3.85
N ASN A 268 -6.05 -27.74 -4.98
CA ASN A 268 -4.61 -27.51 -5.13
C ASN A 268 -4.21 -26.04 -4.87
N LEU A 269 -5.19 -25.13 -4.72
CA LEU A 269 -4.95 -23.71 -4.51
C LEU A 269 -5.28 -23.27 -3.07
N GLY A 270 -4.54 -22.29 -2.59
CA GLY A 270 -4.80 -21.56 -1.37
C GLY A 270 -5.14 -20.09 -1.67
N ILE A 271 -6.00 -19.50 -0.84
CA ILE A 271 -6.30 -18.07 -0.86
C ILE A 271 -5.83 -17.46 0.44
N SER A 272 -4.89 -16.55 0.33
CA SER A 272 -4.41 -15.74 1.46
C SER A 272 -4.95 -14.31 1.34
N VAL A 273 -5.55 -13.81 2.42
CA VAL A 273 -6.07 -12.43 2.49
C VAL A 273 -5.28 -11.68 3.53
N THR A 274 -4.55 -10.66 3.10
CA THR A 274 -3.69 -9.86 3.96
C THR A 274 -4.24 -8.45 4.12
N PRO A 275 -4.51 -7.99 5.34
CA PRO A 275 -4.84 -6.59 5.60
C PRO A 275 -3.71 -5.66 5.15
N THR A 276 -4.08 -4.53 4.59
CA THR A 276 -3.13 -3.48 4.15
C THR A 276 -3.43 -2.15 4.84
N VAL A 277 -2.61 -1.15 4.56
CA VAL A 277 -2.87 0.25 4.96
C VAL A 277 -3.98 0.91 4.14
N SER A 278 -4.46 0.22 3.09
CA SER A 278 -5.39 0.80 2.12
C SER A 278 -6.84 0.65 2.56
N PHE A 279 -7.61 1.68 2.30
CA PHE A 279 -9.05 1.67 2.55
C PHE A 279 -9.78 2.63 1.60
N VAL A 280 -11.06 2.39 1.37
CA VAL A 280 -11.94 3.35 0.69
C VAL A 280 -12.64 4.20 1.73
N TYR A 281 -12.74 5.49 1.44
CA TYR A 281 -13.35 6.48 2.32
C TYR A 281 -14.41 7.32 1.59
N VAL A 282 -15.34 7.89 2.34
CA VAL A 282 -16.14 9.03 1.93
C VAL A 282 -15.57 10.30 2.57
N LEU A 283 -15.45 11.39 1.78
CA LEU A 283 -15.00 12.71 2.22
C LEU A 283 -15.87 13.77 1.55
N PHE A 284 -16.28 14.78 2.30
CA PHE A 284 -17.14 15.87 1.83
C PHE A 284 -16.36 17.17 1.59
N ASP A 285 -16.81 17.94 0.63
CA ASP A 285 -16.35 19.33 0.43
C ASP A 285 -16.97 20.26 1.49
N SER A 286 -16.51 20.12 2.71
CA SER A 286 -16.99 20.95 3.85
C SER A 286 -16.47 22.38 3.78
N ALA A 287 -15.37 22.60 3.04
CA ALA A 287 -14.78 23.92 2.78
C ALA A 287 -15.49 24.69 1.65
N ASP A 288 -16.46 24.04 0.98
CA ASP A 288 -17.23 24.60 -0.14
C ASP A 288 -16.37 25.07 -1.32
N ARG A 289 -15.30 24.35 -1.61
CA ARG A 289 -14.38 24.66 -2.71
C ARG A 289 -15.02 24.49 -4.09
N SER A 290 -16.00 23.58 -4.18
CA SER A 290 -16.76 23.31 -5.40
C SER A 290 -17.91 24.30 -5.63
N GLY A 291 -18.30 25.08 -4.62
CA GLY A 291 -19.48 25.93 -4.62
C GLY A 291 -20.81 25.18 -4.47
N PHE A 292 -20.76 23.91 -4.01
CA PHE A 292 -21.95 23.05 -3.88
C PHE A 292 -22.85 23.45 -2.71
N GLY A 293 -22.30 23.98 -1.63
CA GLY A 293 -23.00 24.54 -0.47
C GLY A 293 -23.56 23.52 0.52
N HIS A 294 -24.18 22.44 0.09
CA HIS A 294 -24.87 21.49 0.98
C HIS A 294 -23.95 20.89 2.05
N PHE A 295 -22.71 20.55 1.70
CA PHE A 295 -21.76 19.94 2.65
C PHE A 295 -21.11 20.90 3.63
N LYS A 296 -21.39 22.20 3.58
CA LYS A 296 -21.07 23.13 4.69
C LYS A 296 -21.88 22.77 5.94
N LYS A 297 -23.12 22.31 5.75
CA LYS A 297 -24.02 21.94 6.84
C LYS A 297 -23.59 20.58 7.42
N GLN A 298 -23.20 20.56 8.70
CA GLN A 298 -22.79 19.33 9.40
C GLN A 298 -23.89 18.28 9.40
N LYS A 299 -25.17 18.68 9.61
CA LYS A 299 -26.32 17.76 9.61
C LYS A 299 -26.47 17.03 8.27
N VAL A 300 -26.18 17.68 7.13
CA VAL A 300 -26.21 17.03 5.82
C VAL A 300 -25.12 15.96 5.73
N ARG A 301 -23.90 16.26 6.19
CA ARG A 301 -22.80 15.27 6.22
C ARG A 301 -23.15 14.09 7.13
N GLN A 302 -23.67 14.36 8.33
CA GLN A 302 -24.12 13.31 9.26
C GLN A 302 -25.23 12.44 8.65
N ALA A 303 -26.19 13.05 7.95
CA ALA A 303 -27.27 12.32 7.27
C ALA A 303 -26.71 11.34 6.23
N VAL A 304 -25.78 11.81 5.38
CA VAL A 304 -25.09 10.95 4.39
C VAL A 304 -24.38 9.79 5.09
N LEU A 305 -23.64 10.05 6.18
CA LEU A 305 -22.92 8.99 6.90
C LEU A 305 -23.88 7.96 7.53
N HIS A 306 -25.04 8.39 8.07
CA HIS A 306 -26.05 7.48 8.60
C HIS A 306 -26.80 6.71 7.50
N ALA A 307 -26.88 7.21 6.27
CA ALA A 307 -27.47 6.51 5.14
C ALA A 307 -26.59 5.36 4.61
N ILE A 308 -25.27 5.39 4.88
CA ILE A 308 -24.32 4.38 4.40
C ILE A 308 -24.28 3.17 5.34
N ASN A 309 -24.60 1.98 4.79
CA ASN A 309 -24.47 0.70 5.49
C ASN A 309 -23.10 0.08 5.21
N ARG A 310 -22.11 0.38 6.06
CA ARG A 310 -20.75 -0.13 5.96
C ARG A 310 -20.66 -1.66 6.08
N PRO A 311 -21.36 -2.33 7.03
CA PRO A 311 -21.38 -3.80 7.08
C PRO A 311 -21.84 -4.43 5.77
N ALA A 312 -22.88 -3.89 5.13
CA ALA A 312 -23.37 -4.38 3.84
C ALA A 312 -22.32 -4.18 2.72
N LEU A 313 -21.60 -3.05 2.71
CA LEU A 313 -20.50 -2.82 1.76
C LEU A 313 -19.37 -3.83 1.95
N VAL A 314 -18.97 -4.09 3.20
CA VAL A 314 -17.93 -5.10 3.50
C VAL A 314 -18.38 -6.48 3.06
N LYS A 315 -19.61 -6.90 3.41
CA LYS A 315 -20.14 -8.21 3.00
C LYS A 315 -20.16 -8.39 1.48
N ALA A 316 -20.54 -7.35 0.74
CA ALA A 316 -20.63 -7.42 -0.72
C ALA A 316 -19.28 -7.36 -1.43
N LEU A 317 -18.34 -6.54 -0.94
CA LEU A 317 -17.18 -6.10 -1.72
C LEU A 317 -15.82 -6.53 -1.16
N VAL A 318 -15.79 -7.10 0.05
CA VAL A 318 -14.55 -7.57 0.71
C VAL A 318 -14.59 -9.10 0.83
N PRO A 319 -13.46 -9.79 0.69
CA PRO A 319 -13.40 -11.23 0.89
C PRO A 319 -13.97 -11.68 2.24
N LYS A 320 -14.70 -12.81 2.25
CA LYS A 320 -15.39 -13.30 3.46
C LYS A 320 -14.47 -13.60 4.65
N GLN A 321 -13.20 -13.86 4.42
CA GLN A 321 -12.19 -14.02 5.48
C GLN A 321 -12.07 -12.79 6.39
N LEU A 322 -12.50 -11.61 5.93
CA LEU A 322 -12.48 -10.35 6.70
C LEU A 322 -13.87 -9.88 7.16
N HIS A 323 -14.94 -10.62 6.91
CA HIS A 323 -16.30 -10.18 7.28
C HIS A 323 -16.51 -10.03 8.79
N GLY A 324 -15.81 -10.80 9.61
CA GLY A 324 -15.86 -10.71 11.07
C GLY A 324 -14.88 -9.69 11.68
N ALA A 325 -14.04 -9.07 10.86
CA ALA A 325 -13.08 -8.10 11.37
C ALA A 325 -13.77 -6.80 11.81
N PRO A 326 -13.30 -6.15 12.88
CA PRO A 326 -13.81 -4.85 13.29
C PRO A 326 -13.70 -3.80 12.17
N LEU A 327 -14.77 -3.04 11.96
CA LEU A 327 -14.74 -1.95 11.00
C LEU A 327 -13.77 -0.86 11.46
N GLN A 328 -12.95 -0.39 10.53
CA GLN A 328 -12.01 0.70 10.80
C GLN A 328 -12.72 1.91 11.41
N ARG A 329 -12.21 2.42 12.55
CA ARG A 329 -12.85 3.49 13.33
C ARG A 329 -12.46 4.89 12.86
N ALA A 330 -11.19 5.06 12.47
CA ALA A 330 -10.64 6.33 12.02
C ALA A 330 -10.02 6.19 10.61
N ILE A 331 -9.52 7.27 10.06
CA ILE A 331 -8.81 7.31 8.78
C ILE A 331 -7.35 6.83 8.90
N CYS A 332 -7.09 6.01 9.88
CA CYS A 332 -5.84 5.29 10.11
C CYS A 332 -6.18 3.92 10.71
N HIS A 333 -5.25 2.99 10.63
CA HIS A 333 -5.39 1.69 11.29
C HIS A 333 -4.78 1.75 12.69
N ASP A 334 -5.31 0.93 13.61
CA ASP A 334 -4.85 0.84 15.00
C ASP A 334 -3.38 0.43 15.17
N TRP A 335 -2.81 -0.18 14.15
CA TRP A 335 -1.40 -0.56 14.09
C TRP A 335 -0.48 0.52 13.45
N HIS A 336 -1.03 1.66 12.97
CA HIS A 336 -0.21 2.82 12.62
C HIS A 336 0.32 3.52 13.87
N VAL A 337 1.59 3.93 13.83
CA VAL A 337 2.17 4.75 14.88
C VAL A 337 1.38 6.05 15.01
N GLY A 338 0.85 6.29 16.21
CA GLY A 338 0.05 7.49 16.51
C GLY A 338 -1.44 7.41 16.17
N CYS A 339 -1.97 6.24 15.76
CA CYS A 339 -3.40 6.09 15.47
C CYS A 339 -4.19 5.77 16.74
N VAL A 340 -4.95 6.72 17.22
CA VAL A 340 -5.90 6.57 18.32
C VAL A 340 -7.19 7.34 17.98
N SER A 341 -8.36 6.74 18.24
CA SER A 341 -9.67 7.39 18.11
C SER A 341 -10.62 6.83 19.15
N SER A 342 -11.33 7.70 19.88
CA SER A 342 -12.34 7.31 20.86
C SER A 342 -13.76 7.39 20.31
N VAL A 343 -14.02 8.26 19.34
CA VAL A 343 -15.34 8.47 18.77
C VAL A 343 -15.62 7.43 17.67
N PRO A 344 -16.67 6.60 17.82
CA PRO A 344 -17.03 5.64 16.79
C PRO A 344 -17.66 6.34 15.57
N PRO A 345 -17.45 5.81 14.35
CA PRO A 345 -18.13 6.28 13.14
C PRO A 345 -19.65 6.13 13.23
N ALA A 346 -20.36 6.91 12.44
CA ALA A 346 -21.81 6.85 12.34
C ALA A 346 -22.30 5.42 12.01
N LYS A 347 -23.26 4.92 12.80
CA LYS A 347 -23.96 3.66 12.53
C LYS A 347 -25.05 3.89 11.49
N HIS A 348 -25.30 2.91 10.62
CA HIS A 348 -26.37 2.95 9.64
C HIS A 348 -27.75 3.14 10.32
N ASN A 349 -28.49 4.17 9.92
CA ASN A 349 -29.82 4.49 10.42
C ASN A 349 -30.54 5.43 9.43
N LEU A 350 -31.42 4.88 8.59
CA LEU A 350 -32.13 5.64 7.56
C LEU A 350 -33.13 6.66 8.18
N ALA A 351 -33.80 6.32 9.29
CA ALA A 351 -34.74 7.25 9.95
C ALA A 351 -33.99 8.48 10.47
N LYS A 352 -32.84 8.28 11.13
CA LYS A 352 -31.97 9.36 11.59
C LYS A 352 -31.42 10.19 10.42
N ALA A 353 -31.05 9.55 9.32
CA ALA A 353 -30.58 10.25 8.12
C ALA A 353 -31.66 11.18 7.56
N LYS A 354 -32.90 10.69 7.39
CA LYS A 354 -34.02 11.50 6.91
C LYS A 354 -34.35 12.66 7.87
N LYS A 355 -34.35 12.41 9.19
CA LYS A 355 -34.54 13.46 10.19
C LYS A 355 -33.49 14.57 10.06
N LEU A 356 -32.22 14.20 9.94
CA LEU A 356 -31.12 15.17 9.78
C LEU A 356 -31.20 15.96 8.48
N LEU A 357 -31.67 15.36 7.37
CA LEU A 357 -31.93 16.07 6.12
C LEU A 357 -33.05 17.11 6.27
N ALA A 358 -34.16 16.74 6.94
CA ALA A 358 -35.24 17.67 7.21
C ALA A 358 -34.79 18.85 8.09
N GLU A 359 -34.06 18.56 9.17
CA GLU A 359 -33.48 19.59 10.05
C GLU A 359 -32.46 20.48 9.34
N ALA A 360 -31.84 20.00 8.27
CA ALA A 360 -30.92 20.77 7.43
C ALA A 360 -31.61 21.57 6.32
N GLY A 361 -32.95 21.48 6.20
CA GLY A 361 -33.77 22.17 5.20
C GLY A 361 -33.73 21.51 3.81
N VAL A 362 -33.48 20.19 3.75
CA VAL A 362 -33.46 19.39 2.50
C VAL A 362 -34.20 18.05 2.71
N PRO A 363 -35.47 18.04 3.13
CA PRO A 363 -36.20 16.83 3.53
C PRO A 363 -36.33 15.81 2.39
N ASN A 364 -36.39 16.28 1.15
CA ASN A 364 -36.51 15.45 -0.06
C ASN A 364 -35.16 15.02 -0.67
N GLY A 365 -34.05 15.34 0.03
CA GLY A 365 -32.70 15.10 -0.48
C GLY A 365 -32.24 16.15 -1.50
N PHE A 366 -31.26 15.79 -2.31
CA PHE A 366 -30.64 16.67 -3.32
C PHE A 366 -29.83 15.84 -4.31
N ASP A 367 -29.47 16.46 -5.44
CA ASP A 367 -28.57 15.87 -6.43
C ASP A 367 -27.12 16.17 -6.04
N VAL A 368 -26.21 15.17 -6.19
CA VAL A 368 -24.79 15.30 -5.85
C VAL A 368 -23.92 14.49 -6.80
N GLU A 369 -22.72 14.96 -7.03
CA GLU A 369 -21.71 14.19 -7.75
C GLU A 369 -20.73 13.51 -6.79
N ILE A 370 -20.58 12.17 -6.94
CA ILE A 370 -19.53 11.39 -6.30
C ILE A 370 -18.35 11.27 -7.25
N THR A 371 -17.23 11.90 -6.95
CA THR A 371 -16.00 11.72 -7.71
C THR A 371 -15.18 10.55 -7.17
N THR A 372 -14.79 9.63 -8.05
CA THR A 372 -14.04 8.41 -7.74
C THR A 372 -12.99 8.07 -8.79
N TRP A 373 -12.17 7.05 -8.56
CA TRP A 373 -11.23 6.47 -9.52
C TRP A 373 -10.87 5.02 -9.19
N GLY A 374 -10.48 4.22 -10.22
CA GLY A 374 -9.94 2.88 -10.05
C GLY A 374 -10.84 1.93 -9.26
N ALA A 375 -10.25 1.19 -8.32
CA ALA A 375 -10.91 0.15 -7.53
C ALA A 375 -12.06 0.66 -6.63
N SER A 376 -12.17 1.97 -6.39
CA SER A 376 -13.24 2.55 -5.58
C SER A 376 -14.55 2.78 -6.34
N ARG A 377 -14.59 2.56 -7.66
CA ARG A 377 -15.80 2.78 -8.47
C ARG A 377 -17.00 1.95 -8.00
N GLN A 378 -16.84 0.64 -7.83
CA GLN A 378 -17.93 -0.24 -7.38
C GLN A 378 -18.48 0.18 -6.01
N ILE A 379 -17.60 0.64 -5.12
CA ILE A 379 -18.00 1.13 -3.79
C ILE A 379 -18.78 2.44 -3.93
N ALA A 380 -18.37 3.34 -4.83
CA ALA A 380 -19.08 4.59 -5.10
C ALA A 380 -20.49 4.33 -5.67
N GLU A 381 -20.65 3.35 -6.57
CA GLU A 381 -21.93 2.93 -7.12
C GLU A 381 -22.85 2.33 -6.04
N ALA A 382 -22.29 1.48 -5.17
CA ALA A 382 -23.03 0.93 -4.03
C ALA A 382 -23.46 2.03 -3.04
N VAL A 383 -22.60 3.00 -2.74
CA VAL A 383 -22.94 4.16 -1.91
C VAL A 383 -24.03 4.99 -2.57
N SER A 384 -23.96 5.28 -3.88
CA SER A 384 -25.00 5.98 -4.63
C SER A 384 -26.37 5.28 -4.49
N GLY A 385 -26.39 3.94 -4.61
CA GLY A 385 -27.60 3.15 -4.40
C GLY A 385 -28.19 3.25 -2.98
N GLN A 386 -27.32 3.32 -1.96
CA GLN A 386 -27.75 3.49 -0.56
C GLN A 386 -28.31 4.90 -0.30
N LEU A 387 -27.72 5.94 -0.88
CA LEU A 387 -28.14 7.33 -0.70
C LEU A 387 -29.52 7.61 -1.31
N ARG A 388 -29.91 6.92 -2.37
CA ARG A 388 -31.27 7.02 -2.94
C ARG A 388 -32.38 6.72 -1.94
N LYS A 389 -32.13 5.86 -0.94
CA LYS A 389 -33.10 5.50 0.11
C LYS A 389 -33.50 6.68 1.02
N VAL A 390 -32.73 7.75 0.99
CA VAL A 390 -32.98 8.98 1.73
C VAL A 390 -33.17 10.20 0.81
N GLY A 391 -33.47 9.98 -0.49
CA GLY A 391 -33.77 11.05 -1.44
C GLY A 391 -32.54 11.69 -2.10
N ILE A 392 -31.32 11.28 -1.73
CA ILE A 392 -30.10 11.84 -2.33
C ILE A 392 -29.79 11.11 -3.64
N LYS A 393 -29.81 11.85 -4.76
CA LYS A 393 -29.50 11.34 -6.11
C LYS A 393 -28.02 11.58 -6.41
N ALA A 394 -27.20 10.54 -6.22
CA ALA A 394 -25.76 10.65 -6.43
C ALA A 394 -25.34 10.12 -7.79
N LYS A 395 -24.77 10.98 -8.64
CA LYS A 395 -24.15 10.61 -9.92
C LYS A 395 -22.68 10.27 -9.70
N VAL A 396 -22.24 9.09 -10.15
CA VAL A 396 -20.85 8.66 -10.03
C VAL A 396 -20.03 9.14 -11.23
N ASP A 397 -19.03 10.00 -10.96
CA ASP A 397 -18.01 10.43 -11.92
C ASP A 397 -16.71 9.64 -11.66
N SER A 398 -16.51 8.59 -12.45
CA SER A 398 -15.33 7.71 -12.34
C SER A 398 -14.24 8.12 -13.33
N LEU A 399 -13.15 8.66 -12.84
CA LEU A 399 -12.05 9.24 -13.61
C LEU A 399 -10.81 8.33 -13.66
N LYS A 400 -10.01 8.49 -14.70
CA LYS A 400 -8.61 8.05 -14.66
C LYS A 400 -7.86 8.87 -13.63
N ILE A 401 -6.82 8.29 -13.00
CA ILE A 401 -6.08 8.93 -11.88
C ILE A 401 -5.59 10.36 -12.19
N GLY A 402 -5.14 10.63 -13.42
CA GLY A 402 -4.72 11.98 -13.83
C GLY A 402 -5.86 12.99 -13.79
N GLY A 403 -7.03 12.63 -14.31
CA GLY A 403 -8.25 13.45 -14.29
C GLY A 403 -8.74 13.71 -12.86
N PHE A 404 -8.77 12.65 -12.02
CA PHE A 404 -9.13 12.75 -10.61
C PHE A 404 -8.21 13.74 -9.86
N VAL A 405 -6.90 13.60 -10.01
CA VAL A 405 -5.92 14.52 -9.36
C VAL A 405 -6.11 15.95 -9.83
N LYS A 406 -6.34 16.17 -11.14
CA LYS A 406 -6.59 17.50 -11.71
C LYS A 406 -7.89 18.12 -11.19
N LYS A 407 -9.01 17.36 -11.17
CA LYS A 407 -10.31 17.81 -10.65
C LYS A 407 -10.23 18.18 -9.17
N ARG A 408 -9.61 17.31 -8.36
CA ARG A 408 -9.35 17.57 -6.93
C ARG A 408 -8.51 18.83 -6.70
N ALA A 409 -7.42 18.99 -7.45
CA ALA A 409 -6.55 20.16 -7.30
C ALA A 409 -7.28 21.47 -7.59
N LYS A 410 -8.21 21.47 -8.56
CA LYS A 410 -9.05 22.62 -8.92
C LYS A 410 -10.18 22.92 -7.94
N GLY A 411 -10.40 22.11 -6.91
CA GLY A 411 -11.49 22.29 -5.97
C GLY A 411 -12.89 21.88 -6.50
N LYS A 412 -12.97 21.12 -7.58
CA LYS A 412 -14.24 20.83 -8.30
C LYS A 412 -14.92 19.51 -7.85
N VAL A 413 -14.59 18.98 -6.68
CA VAL A 413 -15.20 17.74 -6.15
C VAL A 413 -16.17 18.08 -5.05
N GLN A 414 -17.42 17.62 -5.15
CA GLN A 414 -18.46 17.80 -4.15
C GLN A 414 -18.33 16.75 -3.04
N MET A 415 -18.27 15.47 -3.43
CA MET A 415 -18.11 14.33 -2.53
C MET A 415 -17.14 13.32 -3.12
N PHE A 416 -16.24 12.81 -2.30
CA PHE A 416 -15.35 11.72 -2.66
C PHE A 416 -15.91 10.39 -2.14
N VAL A 417 -15.87 9.34 -2.98
CA VAL A 417 -15.73 7.97 -2.53
C VAL A 417 -14.47 7.48 -3.21
N SER A 418 -13.38 7.37 -2.47
CA SER A 418 -12.06 7.22 -3.05
C SER A 418 -11.15 6.35 -2.21
N LEU A 419 -10.12 5.82 -2.87
CA LEU A 419 -9.09 4.99 -2.27
C LEU A 419 -8.02 5.84 -1.59
N TRP A 420 -7.62 5.42 -0.40
CA TRP A 420 -6.38 5.80 0.26
C TRP A 420 -5.43 4.60 0.34
N ASP A 421 -4.25 4.71 -0.25
CA ASP A 421 -3.23 3.67 -0.31
C ASP A 421 -1.95 4.01 0.49
N ASN A 422 -2.00 5.05 1.31
CA ASN A 422 -0.89 5.55 2.12
C ASN A 422 0.41 5.87 1.35
N GLY A 423 0.35 5.99 0.03
CA GLY A 423 1.42 6.58 -0.80
C GLY A 423 2.84 6.05 -0.61
N GLY A 424 3.00 4.76 -0.27
CA GLY A 424 4.29 4.11 -0.03
C GLY A 424 4.47 3.60 1.40
N ALA A 425 3.37 3.19 2.02
CA ALA A 425 3.34 2.32 3.21
C ALA A 425 4.11 2.80 4.46
N ALA A 426 4.24 4.11 4.63
CA ALA A 426 4.80 4.61 5.88
C ALA A 426 3.82 4.36 7.04
N PRO A 427 4.21 3.60 8.07
CA PRO A 427 3.32 3.14 9.13
C PRO A 427 3.01 4.21 10.18
N ASP A 428 2.94 5.46 9.78
CA ASP A 428 2.80 6.61 10.66
C ASP A 428 1.63 7.49 10.22
N VAL A 429 0.78 7.87 11.17
CA VAL A 429 -0.40 8.72 10.92
C VAL A 429 -0.07 10.09 10.34
N ASP A 430 1.16 10.57 10.50
CA ASP A 430 1.59 11.84 9.92
C ASP A 430 1.42 11.88 8.40
N VAL A 431 1.54 10.72 7.73
CA VAL A 431 1.35 10.61 6.29
C VAL A 431 -0.10 10.86 5.91
N THR A 432 -1.05 10.23 6.62
CA THR A 432 -2.48 10.40 6.41
C THR A 432 -2.94 11.80 6.82
N ALA A 433 -2.54 12.25 8.01
CA ALA A 433 -2.85 13.58 8.50
C ALA A 433 -2.28 14.69 7.58
N GLY A 434 -1.04 14.52 7.12
CA GLY A 434 -0.42 15.44 6.17
C GLY A 434 -1.09 15.48 4.81
N PHE A 435 -1.72 14.39 4.38
CA PHE A 435 -2.46 14.35 3.13
C PHE A 435 -3.80 15.11 3.23
N PHE A 436 -4.55 14.91 4.31
CA PHE A 436 -5.90 15.44 4.45
C PHE A 436 -5.97 16.78 5.19
N PHE A 437 -5.10 17.03 6.18
CA PHE A 437 -5.23 18.18 7.10
C PHE A 437 -4.29 19.34 6.75
N ARG A 438 -3.19 19.08 6.03
CA ARG A 438 -2.27 20.14 5.63
C ARG A 438 -2.97 21.16 4.72
N LYS A 439 -2.74 22.45 4.95
CA LYS A 439 -3.21 23.52 4.06
C LYS A 439 -2.78 23.25 2.60
N GLY A 440 -3.70 23.36 1.66
CA GLY A 440 -3.45 23.19 0.23
C GLY A 440 -4.58 22.53 -0.53
N SER A 441 -4.33 22.18 -1.78
CA SER A 441 -5.32 21.71 -2.75
C SER A 441 -5.97 20.34 -2.42
N ARG A 442 -5.48 19.64 -1.41
CA ARG A 442 -6.04 18.34 -0.95
C ARG A 442 -6.98 18.49 0.24
N ASN A 443 -6.93 19.62 0.94
CA ASN A 443 -7.75 19.84 2.12
C ASN A 443 -9.14 20.34 1.71
N TYR A 444 -10.12 19.47 1.81
CA TYR A 444 -11.54 19.73 1.56
C TYR A 444 -12.35 19.91 2.85
N MET A 445 -11.72 19.72 4.01
CA MET A 445 -12.36 19.93 5.30
C MET A 445 -12.38 21.41 5.69
N GLY A 446 -11.31 22.16 5.33
CA GLY A 446 -11.19 23.58 5.63
C GLY A 446 -10.99 23.92 7.11
N ASP A 447 -10.78 22.90 7.93
CA ASP A 447 -10.73 23.01 9.39
C ASP A 447 -9.34 23.43 9.86
N LYS A 448 -9.27 24.60 10.52
CA LYS A 448 -8.02 25.18 11.03
C LYS A 448 -7.44 24.39 12.21
N GLU A 449 -8.30 23.79 13.05
CA GLU A 449 -7.85 22.98 14.18
C GLU A 449 -7.20 21.68 13.71
N LEU A 450 -7.77 21.01 12.70
CA LEU A 450 -7.15 19.82 12.10
C LEU A 450 -5.76 20.15 11.55
N THR A 451 -5.60 21.33 10.91
CA THR A 451 -4.30 21.80 10.44
C THR A 451 -3.34 22.06 11.59
N ALA A 452 -3.83 22.60 12.72
CA ALA A 452 -3.03 22.82 13.92
C ALA A 452 -2.61 21.50 14.57
N TYR A 453 -3.55 20.56 14.75
CA TYR A 453 -3.25 19.20 15.28
C TYR A 453 -2.21 18.46 14.43
N TYR A 454 -2.31 18.54 13.10
CA TYR A 454 -1.29 17.97 12.21
C TYR A 454 0.10 18.57 12.46
N LYS A 455 0.21 19.90 12.55
CA LYS A 455 1.49 20.57 12.80
C LYS A 455 2.06 20.19 14.17
N THR A 456 1.22 20.22 15.22
CA THR A 456 1.63 19.91 16.58
C THR A 456 2.02 18.43 16.70
N GLY A 457 1.18 17.50 16.25
CA GLY A 457 1.45 16.06 16.29
C GLY A 457 2.68 15.67 15.49
N GLY A 458 2.90 16.31 14.32
CA GLY A 458 4.08 16.09 13.50
C GLY A 458 5.39 16.58 14.14
N SER A 459 5.33 17.43 15.20
CA SER A 459 6.50 17.97 15.91
C SER A 459 6.80 17.26 17.25
N ILE A 460 5.92 16.39 17.73
CA ILE A 460 6.05 15.68 19.02
C ILE A 460 6.70 14.31 18.82
N PHE A 461 7.81 14.06 19.51
CA PHE A 461 8.54 12.79 19.45
C PHE A 461 8.06 11.77 20.48
N ASP A 462 7.54 12.23 21.61
CA ASP A 462 6.92 11.36 22.62
C ASP A 462 5.64 10.75 22.03
N ILE A 463 5.61 9.43 21.96
CA ILE A 463 4.55 8.67 21.31
C ILE A 463 3.19 8.90 21.99
N LYS A 464 3.12 8.87 23.32
CA LYS A 464 1.87 9.04 24.07
C LYS A 464 1.30 10.44 23.94
N LYS A 465 2.16 11.47 24.05
CA LYS A 465 1.76 12.87 23.82
C LYS A 465 1.30 13.09 22.38
N ARG A 466 1.94 12.45 21.41
CA ARG A 466 1.60 12.51 20.01
C ARG A 466 0.26 11.84 19.71
N GLU A 467 0.02 10.66 20.29
CA GLU A 467 -1.25 9.94 20.22
C GLU A 467 -2.40 10.80 20.75
N ALA A 468 -2.23 11.48 21.89
CA ALA A 468 -3.24 12.36 22.44
C ALA A 468 -3.63 13.53 21.50
N ILE A 469 -2.68 14.07 20.75
CA ILE A 469 -2.94 15.12 19.75
C ILE A 469 -3.66 14.54 18.54
N TYR A 470 -3.22 13.40 18.00
CA TYR A 470 -3.88 12.80 16.85
C TYR A 470 -5.24 12.21 17.20
N GLN A 471 -5.46 11.76 18.44
CA GLN A 471 -6.79 11.40 18.92
C GLN A 471 -7.77 12.57 18.78
N LYS A 472 -7.42 13.76 19.27
CA LYS A 472 -8.24 14.97 19.11
C LYS A 472 -8.55 15.25 17.64
N ALA A 473 -7.55 15.07 16.74
CA ALA A 473 -7.75 15.26 15.31
C ALA A 473 -8.73 14.26 14.70
N PHE A 474 -8.55 12.96 14.97
CA PHE A 474 -9.42 11.93 14.39
C PHE A 474 -10.82 11.93 14.98
N ASP A 475 -10.96 12.19 16.28
CA ASP A 475 -12.26 12.36 16.94
C ASP A 475 -12.99 13.57 16.36
N ARG A 476 -12.30 14.68 16.07
CA ARG A 476 -12.87 15.83 15.40
C ARG A 476 -13.33 15.51 13.98
N VAL A 477 -12.57 14.76 13.19
CA VAL A 477 -12.98 14.30 11.85
C VAL A 477 -14.31 13.56 11.93
N THR A 478 -14.46 12.66 12.91
CA THR A 478 -15.66 11.86 13.12
C THR A 478 -16.83 12.69 13.65
N THR A 479 -16.61 13.51 14.68
CA THR A 479 -17.65 14.37 15.29
C THR A 479 -18.18 15.39 14.30
N GLN A 480 -17.30 16.02 13.52
CA GLN A 480 -17.69 16.99 12.49
C GLN A 480 -18.23 16.33 11.21
N ALA A 481 -18.22 14.99 11.15
CA ALA A 481 -18.66 14.23 9.99
C ALA A 481 -17.94 14.63 8.69
N TYR A 482 -16.66 14.94 8.74
CA TYR A 482 -15.90 15.35 7.55
C TYR A 482 -15.61 14.18 6.63
N MET A 483 -15.32 13.01 7.22
CA MET A 483 -14.85 11.85 6.50
C MET A 483 -15.16 10.58 7.31
N MET A 484 -15.38 9.47 6.60
CA MET A 484 -15.55 8.15 7.22
C MET A 484 -14.86 7.08 6.36
N PRO A 485 -14.04 6.17 6.94
CA PRO A 485 -13.58 4.99 6.24
C PRO A 485 -14.77 4.06 5.97
N LEU A 486 -14.88 3.54 4.77
CA LEU A 486 -16.00 2.70 4.32
C LEU A 486 -15.67 1.21 4.41
N VAL A 487 -14.66 0.79 3.64
CA VAL A 487 -14.23 -0.61 3.55
C VAL A 487 -12.70 -0.70 3.53
N PRO A 488 -12.10 -1.73 4.18
CA PRO A 488 -10.69 -2.02 4.00
C PRO A 488 -10.44 -2.55 2.59
N LEU A 489 -9.23 -2.35 2.07
CA LEU A 489 -8.78 -2.94 0.82
C LEU A 489 -7.61 -3.89 1.12
N PRO A 490 -7.89 -5.18 1.35
CA PRO A 490 -6.86 -6.17 1.54
C PRO A 490 -6.16 -6.52 0.23
N VAL A 491 -4.96 -7.06 0.33
CA VAL A 491 -4.36 -7.83 -0.75
C VAL A 491 -4.86 -9.26 -0.67
N VAL A 492 -5.39 -9.76 -1.79
CA VAL A 492 -5.79 -11.16 -1.96
C VAL A 492 -4.76 -11.85 -2.83
N LEU A 493 -4.24 -12.95 -2.35
CA LEU A 493 -3.29 -13.81 -3.06
C LEU A 493 -3.96 -15.15 -3.35
N ALA A 494 -3.91 -15.61 -4.60
CA ALA A 494 -4.16 -17.01 -4.92
C ALA A 494 -2.81 -17.69 -5.17
N HIS A 495 -2.57 -18.85 -4.58
CA HIS A 495 -1.29 -19.52 -4.67
C HIS A 495 -1.43 -21.05 -4.66
N VAL A 496 -0.45 -21.74 -5.21
CA VAL A 496 -0.39 -23.20 -5.06
C VAL A 496 -0.25 -23.56 -3.58
N LYS A 497 -0.95 -24.60 -3.11
CA LYS A 497 -0.95 -24.99 -1.68
C LYS A 497 0.42 -25.36 -1.13
N SER A 498 1.34 -25.77 -1.99
CA SER A 498 2.74 -26.07 -1.61
C SER A 498 3.57 -24.84 -1.27
N VAL A 499 3.17 -23.64 -1.72
CA VAL A 499 3.81 -22.39 -1.32
C VAL A 499 3.20 -21.88 -0.01
N VAL A 500 4.06 -21.57 0.95
CA VAL A 500 3.69 -20.88 2.18
C VAL A 500 3.86 -19.39 1.98
N VAL A 501 2.75 -18.68 2.02
CA VAL A 501 2.76 -17.22 2.04
C VAL A 501 2.60 -16.79 3.49
N HIS A 502 3.68 -16.38 4.11
CA HIS A 502 3.62 -15.75 5.41
C HIS A 502 3.02 -14.36 5.23
N GLY A 503 1.69 -14.28 5.25
CA GLY A 503 0.94 -13.04 5.25
C GLY A 503 1.31 -12.27 6.50
N GLY A 504 2.06 -11.21 6.34
CA GLY A 504 2.34 -10.33 7.44
C GLY A 504 1.05 -9.70 7.92
N HIS A 505 0.42 -10.25 8.96
CA HIS A 505 -0.52 -9.48 9.73
C HIS A 505 0.17 -8.15 10.03
N LYS A 506 -0.35 -7.06 9.47
CA LYS A 506 0.18 -5.70 9.64
C LYS A 506 1.39 -5.32 8.76
N ASN A 507 1.72 -6.10 7.70
CA ASN A 507 2.65 -5.60 6.71
C ASN A 507 1.92 -4.57 5.80
N PRO A 508 2.41 -3.33 5.71
CA PRO A 508 1.79 -2.31 4.87
C PRO A 508 1.68 -2.68 3.39
N GLU A 509 2.57 -3.53 2.88
CA GLU A 509 2.64 -3.94 1.46
C GLU A 509 1.89 -5.26 1.17
N GLY A 510 1.31 -5.92 2.19
CA GLY A 510 0.56 -7.17 2.06
C GLY A 510 1.38 -8.41 2.39
N PHE A 511 2.46 -8.74 1.70
CA PHE A 511 3.34 -9.86 2.02
C PHE A 511 4.80 -9.57 1.68
N GLU A 512 5.71 -10.34 2.26
CA GLU A 512 7.15 -10.17 2.11
C GLU A 512 7.74 -11.30 1.26
N LEU A 513 8.38 -10.97 0.14
CA LEU A 513 8.98 -11.95 -0.78
C LEU A 513 10.06 -12.82 -0.11
N ASN A 514 10.81 -12.24 0.82
CA ASN A 514 11.87 -12.95 1.55
C ASN A 514 11.36 -13.98 2.56
N ARG A 515 10.06 -13.99 2.87
CA ARG A 515 9.42 -14.98 3.74
C ARG A 515 8.69 -16.08 2.99
N LEU A 516 8.69 -16.07 1.67
CA LEU A 516 8.10 -17.16 0.88
C LEU A 516 8.89 -18.44 1.11
N SER A 517 8.20 -19.55 1.30
CA SER A 517 8.81 -20.86 1.45
C SER A 517 7.95 -21.95 0.81
N TRP A 518 8.54 -23.11 0.59
CA TRP A 518 7.82 -24.33 0.24
C TRP A 518 7.43 -25.09 1.52
N LYS A 519 6.28 -25.80 1.47
CA LYS A 519 5.88 -26.76 2.52
C LYS A 519 6.80 -27.97 2.53
#